data_399981f00a052359df87ffae4611c3f0
#
_entry.id   399981f00a052359df87ffae4611c3f0
#
_cell.length_a   1.000
_cell.length_b   1.000
_cell.length_c   1.000
_cell.angle_alpha   90.00
_cell.angle_beta   90.00
_cell.angle_gamma   90.00
#
_symmetry.space_group_name_H-M   'P 1'
#
loop_
_entity.id
_entity.type
_entity.pdbx_description
1 polymer ?
#
loop_
_entity_poly.entity_id
_entity_poly.type
_entity_poly.pdbx_seq_one_letter_code
_entity_poly.pdbx_strand_id
1 'polypeptide(L)'
;MAAGGTQTAAIASMGWVGSATTATEYYNGTAWSPGTASSDNRTNLGSSGTQTSFLAFGGAESPGTSNATEEWDGSSWTSGGNLGTARYQLSGNNAGTQTAGLCIGGFAGGAAKDLVEHYNGSTWTAGGALPTAEGIAARYGTQTLSLIHI
;
A
#
# COMPACT_ATOMS: atom_id res chain seq x y z
N MET A 1 1.53 -5.27 -6.99
CA MET A 1 0.48 -5.96 -6.21
C MET A 1 0.57 -5.45 -4.79
N ALA A 2 -0.55 -5.16 -4.18
CA ALA A 2 -0.69 -4.95 -2.75
C ALA A 2 -1.03 -6.30 -2.09
N ALA A 3 -0.49 -6.57 -0.91
CA ALA A 3 -0.80 -7.79 -0.17
C ALA A 3 -0.70 -7.54 1.34
N GLY A 4 -1.49 -8.28 2.11
CA GLY A 4 -1.48 -8.21 3.58
C GLY A 4 -2.18 -9.41 4.21
N GLY A 5 -2.14 -9.48 5.54
CA GLY A 5 -2.75 -10.55 6.30
C GLY A 5 -1.76 -11.53 6.90
N THR A 6 -2.22 -12.74 7.17
CA THR A 6 -1.47 -13.82 7.82
C THR A 6 -1.32 -15.02 6.89
N GLN A 7 -0.56 -16.03 7.32
CA GLN A 7 -0.36 -17.28 6.60
C GLN A 7 -1.68 -18.04 6.32
N THR A 8 -2.71 -17.84 7.12
CA THR A 8 -4.01 -18.51 6.98
C THR A 8 -5.15 -17.59 6.55
N ALA A 9 -4.90 -16.27 6.45
CA ALA A 9 -5.90 -15.30 6.06
C ALA A 9 -5.20 -14.09 5.40
N ALA A 10 -5.03 -14.12 4.08
CA ALA A 10 -4.35 -13.10 3.33
C ALA A 10 -5.25 -12.48 2.25
N ILE A 11 -4.95 -11.22 1.90
CA ILE A 11 -5.53 -10.50 0.78
C ILE A 11 -4.41 -10.16 -0.21
N ALA A 12 -4.71 -10.25 -1.50
CA ALA A 12 -3.90 -9.73 -2.59
C ALA A 12 -4.79 -8.91 -3.51
N SER A 13 -4.37 -7.72 -3.88
CA SER A 13 -5.15 -6.85 -4.75
C SER A 13 -4.29 -6.03 -5.69
N MET A 14 -4.89 -5.65 -6.82
CA MET A 14 -4.24 -4.82 -7.84
C MET A 14 -2.95 -5.47 -8.39
N GLY A 15 -2.12 -4.74 -9.09
CA GLY A 15 -0.85 -5.22 -9.59
C GLY A 15 -0.84 -5.44 -11.10
N TRP A 16 0.00 -6.35 -11.58
CA TRP A 16 0.27 -6.56 -13.00
C TRP A 16 0.12 -8.04 -13.40
N VAL A 17 -0.71 -8.30 -14.40
CA VAL A 17 -0.96 -9.63 -14.98
C VAL A 17 -0.95 -9.56 -16.53
N GLY A 18 0.03 -8.84 -17.11
CA GLY A 18 0.04 -8.48 -18.53
C GLY A 18 -0.55 -7.08 -18.79
N SER A 19 -1.37 -6.60 -17.88
CA SER A 19 -1.86 -5.22 -17.72
C SER A 19 -2.09 -4.94 -16.25
N ALA A 20 -2.26 -3.68 -15.87
CA ALA A 20 -2.70 -3.33 -14.52
C ALA A 20 -4.12 -3.90 -14.27
N THR A 21 -4.37 -4.41 -13.07
CA THR A 21 -5.62 -5.09 -12.72
C THR A 21 -6.24 -4.51 -11.45
N THR A 22 -7.58 -4.58 -11.35
CA THR A 22 -8.36 -4.28 -10.15
C THR A 22 -8.67 -5.53 -9.32
N ALA A 23 -8.24 -6.71 -9.78
CA ALA A 23 -8.56 -7.96 -9.12
C ALA A 23 -8.16 -7.95 -7.64
N THR A 24 -9.03 -8.52 -6.81
CA THR A 24 -8.77 -8.80 -5.40
C THR A 24 -9.02 -10.28 -5.15
N GLU A 25 -8.14 -10.90 -4.40
CA GLU A 25 -8.20 -12.31 -4.06
C GLU A 25 -7.95 -12.52 -2.57
N TYR A 26 -8.60 -13.52 -1.98
CA TYR A 26 -8.49 -13.91 -0.58
C TYR A 26 -7.94 -15.30 -0.43
N TYR A 27 -7.02 -15.48 0.50
CA TYR A 27 -6.50 -16.77 0.90
C TYR A 27 -7.09 -17.20 2.25
N ASN A 28 -7.66 -18.39 2.32
CA ASN A 28 -8.29 -18.93 3.53
C ASN A 28 -7.41 -19.95 4.29
N GLY A 29 -6.12 -20.01 4.00
CA GLY A 29 -5.20 -20.99 4.54
C GLY A 29 -5.03 -22.25 3.67
N THR A 30 -5.88 -22.42 2.65
CA THR A 30 -5.85 -23.58 1.74
C THR A 30 -5.92 -23.19 0.27
N ALA A 31 -6.79 -22.25 -0.06
CA ALA A 31 -7.04 -21.82 -1.45
C ALA A 31 -7.27 -20.32 -1.55
N TRP A 32 -6.98 -19.77 -2.73
CA TRP A 32 -7.35 -18.41 -3.13
C TRP A 32 -8.74 -18.42 -3.74
N SER A 33 -9.52 -17.37 -3.46
CA SER A 33 -10.83 -17.13 -4.04
C SER A 33 -10.95 -15.66 -4.48
N PRO A 34 -11.70 -15.37 -5.57
CA PRO A 34 -11.90 -14.00 -6.02
C PRO A 34 -12.75 -13.20 -5.04
N GLY A 35 -12.42 -11.91 -4.92
CA GLY A 35 -13.12 -10.92 -4.11
C GLY A 35 -13.63 -9.75 -4.94
N THR A 36 -14.23 -8.76 -4.26
CA THR A 36 -14.67 -7.51 -4.88
C THR A 36 -13.47 -6.74 -5.40
N ALA A 37 -13.53 -6.35 -6.68
CA ALA A 37 -12.47 -5.58 -7.34
C ALA A 37 -12.29 -4.20 -6.67
N SER A 38 -11.04 -3.71 -6.64
CA SER A 38 -10.73 -2.33 -6.27
C SER A 38 -11.26 -1.34 -7.31
N SER A 39 -11.33 -0.06 -6.96
CA SER A 39 -11.79 0.99 -7.89
C SER A 39 -10.74 1.31 -8.95
N ASP A 40 -9.46 1.25 -8.58
CA ASP A 40 -8.34 1.66 -9.43
C ASP A 40 -7.40 0.48 -9.77
N ASN A 41 -6.86 0.49 -10.99
CA ASN A 41 -5.91 -0.49 -11.48
C ASN A 41 -4.47 0.04 -11.35
N ARG A 42 -3.87 -0.09 -10.18
CA ARG A 42 -2.53 0.42 -9.86
C ARG A 42 -1.52 -0.69 -9.69
N THR A 43 -0.25 -0.36 -9.97
CA THR A 43 0.89 -1.26 -9.79
C THR A 43 1.94 -0.63 -8.88
N ASN A 44 2.85 -1.41 -8.31
CA ASN A 44 3.96 -0.91 -7.48
C ASN A 44 3.50 0.02 -6.34
N LEU A 45 2.37 -0.31 -5.72
CA LEU A 45 1.72 0.43 -4.65
C LEU A 45 2.15 -0.10 -3.27
N GLY A 46 1.95 0.71 -2.24
CA GLY A 46 2.11 0.33 -0.85
C GLY A 46 0.84 -0.26 -0.25
N SER A 47 0.99 -1.02 0.83
CA SER A 47 -0.14 -1.62 1.53
C SER A 47 0.11 -1.82 3.02
N SER A 48 -0.98 -1.93 3.80
CA SER A 48 -0.95 -2.20 5.23
C SER A 48 -2.25 -2.88 5.66
N GLY A 49 -2.22 -3.68 6.72
CA GLY A 49 -3.43 -4.26 7.30
C GLY A 49 -3.61 -5.76 7.09
N THR A 50 -4.83 -6.21 7.33
CA THR A 50 -5.26 -7.63 7.34
C THR A 50 -6.19 -7.94 6.18
N GLN A 51 -6.59 -9.21 6.03
CA GLN A 51 -7.55 -9.63 5.01
C GLN A 51 -8.91 -8.91 5.11
N THR A 52 -9.34 -8.53 6.31
CA THR A 52 -10.65 -7.91 6.56
C THR A 52 -10.59 -6.41 6.85
N SER A 53 -9.39 -5.83 6.92
CA SER A 53 -9.17 -4.39 7.17
C SER A 53 -7.84 -4.01 6.55
N PHE A 54 -7.87 -3.59 5.28
CA PHE A 54 -6.68 -3.44 4.45
C PHE A 54 -6.61 -2.06 3.80
N LEU A 55 -5.42 -1.53 3.65
CA LEU A 55 -5.11 -0.25 3.04
C LEU A 55 -4.20 -0.45 1.83
N ALA A 56 -4.53 0.16 0.71
CA ALA A 56 -3.71 0.22 -0.49
C ALA A 56 -3.50 1.69 -0.90
N PHE A 57 -2.27 2.12 -1.15
CA PHE A 57 -1.97 3.52 -1.38
C PHE A 57 -0.86 3.75 -2.40
N GLY A 58 -0.94 4.89 -3.11
CA GLY A 58 -0.01 5.28 -4.14
C GLY A 58 0.05 4.30 -5.31
N GLY A 59 1.20 4.21 -5.95
CA GLY A 59 1.47 3.29 -7.05
C GLY A 59 1.56 3.97 -8.41
N ALA A 60 1.87 3.16 -9.42
CA ALA A 60 1.87 3.59 -10.81
C ALA A 60 0.52 3.28 -11.45
N GLU A 61 -0.01 4.23 -12.18
CA GLU A 61 -1.20 4.13 -13.03
C GLU A 61 -0.86 4.64 -14.43
N SER A 62 -1.67 4.36 -15.42
CA SER A 62 -1.40 4.83 -16.78
C SER A 62 -2.41 5.92 -17.19
N PRO A 63 -1.90 7.11 -17.55
CA PRO A 63 -0.50 7.55 -17.51
C PRO A 63 -0.15 8.14 -16.13
N GLY A 64 1.00 7.75 -15.53
CA GLY A 64 1.59 8.48 -14.42
C GLY A 64 1.68 7.75 -13.08
N THR A 65 1.51 8.51 -12.01
CA THR A 65 1.71 8.07 -10.62
C THR A 65 0.54 8.53 -9.77
N SER A 66 0.02 7.65 -8.93
CA SER A 66 -1.12 7.91 -8.07
C SER A 66 -0.71 8.34 -6.67
N ASN A 67 -1.52 9.19 -6.05
CA ASN A 67 -1.52 9.45 -4.62
C ASN A 67 -2.77 8.88 -3.92
N ALA A 68 -3.63 8.19 -4.67
CA ALA A 68 -4.88 7.66 -4.15
C ALA A 68 -4.65 6.62 -3.05
N THR A 69 -5.57 6.58 -2.12
CA THR A 69 -5.67 5.57 -1.07
C THR A 69 -7.03 4.90 -1.15
N GLU A 70 -7.05 3.59 -1.03
CA GLU A 70 -8.26 2.79 -0.94
C GLU A 70 -8.25 1.95 0.34
N GLU A 71 -9.39 1.89 0.99
CA GLU A 71 -9.64 1.15 2.22
C GLU A 71 -10.58 -0.02 1.94
N TRP A 72 -10.21 -1.19 2.44
CA TRP A 72 -11.00 -2.41 2.38
C TRP A 72 -11.56 -2.76 3.75
N ASP A 73 -12.86 -2.95 3.87
CA ASP A 73 -13.58 -3.26 5.12
C ASP A 73 -13.90 -4.75 5.30
N GLY A 74 -13.42 -5.63 4.43
CA GLY A 74 -13.76 -7.06 4.39
C GLY A 74 -14.83 -7.40 3.34
N SER A 75 -15.48 -6.39 2.73
CA SER A 75 -16.56 -6.57 1.75
C SER A 75 -16.49 -5.62 0.55
N SER A 76 -16.03 -4.39 0.77
CA SER A 76 -16.02 -3.33 -0.23
C SER A 76 -14.77 -2.44 -0.10
N TRP A 77 -14.40 -1.81 -1.23
CA TRP A 77 -13.37 -0.78 -1.29
C TRP A 77 -14.01 0.60 -1.22
N THR A 78 -13.40 1.48 -0.44
CA THR A 78 -13.78 2.90 -0.33
C THR A 78 -12.54 3.78 -0.46
N SER A 79 -12.70 5.00 -0.99
CA SER A 79 -11.60 5.95 -1.09
C SER A 79 -11.26 6.52 0.29
N GLY A 80 -9.98 6.48 0.66
CA GLY A 80 -9.42 7.17 1.82
C GLY A 80 -8.77 8.51 1.46
N GLY A 81 -8.13 9.17 2.44
CA GLY A 81 -7.36 10.38 2.21
C GLY A 81 -6.12 10.11 1.36
N ASN A 82 -5.81 11.01 0.42
CA ASN A 82 -4.69 10.84 -0.49
C ASN A 82 -3.34 11.15 0.16
N LEU A 83 -2.27 10.49 -0.30
CA LEU A 83 -0.89 10.87 -0.01
C LEU A 83 -0.62 12.33 -0.41
N GLY A 84 0.22 13.02 0.34
CA GLY A 84 0.66 14.37 0.00
C GLY A 84 1.47 14.44 -1.30
N THR A 85 2.14 13.35 -1.67
CA THR A 85 2.90 13.25 -2.92
C THR A 85 2.60 11.94 -3.63
N ALA A 86 2.21 12.01 -4.90
CA ALA A 86 2.03 10.83 -5.75
C ALA A 86 3.35 10.10 -5.93
N ARG A 87 3.41 8.82 -5.54
CA ARG A 87 4.63 7.99 -5.53
C ARG A 87 4.32 6.55 -5.90
N TYR A 88 5.29 5.88 -6.51
CA TYR A 88 5.24 4.46 -6.86
C TYR A 88 6.48 3.71 -6.37
N GLN A 89 6.49 2.40 -6.49
CA GLN A 89 7.48 1.51 -5.87
C GLN A 89 7.58 1.74 -4.36
N LEU A 90 6.41 1.93 -3.76
CA LEU A 90 6.23 2.12 -2.34
C LEU A 90 6.32 0.78 -1.61
N SER A 91 6.72 0.85 -0.37
CA SER A 91 6.44 -0.23 0.57
C SER A 91 5.57 0.33 1.69
N GLY A 92 4.53 -0.40 2.00
CA GLY A 92 3.76 -0.18 3.21
C GLY A 92 4.38 -0.91 4.41
N ASN A 93 3.87 -0.64 5.58
CA ASN A 93 4.24 -1.38 6.79
C ASN A 93 3.35 -2.64 6.91
N ASN A 94 3.74 -3.75 6.31
CA ASN A 94 2.96 -4.99 6.31
C ASN A 94 2.58 -5.50 7.72
N ALA A 95 3.19 -4.97 8.77
CA ALA A 95 2.83 -5.23 10.16
C ALA A 95 1.92 -4.14 10.77
N GLY A 96 1.57 -3.11 10.01
CA GLY A 96 0.65 -2.05 10.42
C GLY A 96 -0.81 -2.46 10.30
N THR A 97 -1.68 -1.58 10.76
CA THR A 97 -3.12 -1.70 10.58
C THR A 97 -3.60 -0.80 9.45
N GLN A 98 -4.84 -0.97 9.01
CA GLN A 98 -5.47 -0.07 8.04
C GLN A 98 -5.45 1.39 8.51
N THR A 99 -5.71 1.63 9.79
CA THR A 99 -5.78 2.98 10.39
C THR A 99 -4.43 3.51 10.91
N ALA A 100 -3.35 2.75 10.76
CA ALA A 100 -2.00 3.15 11.13
C ALA A 100 -1.00 2.75 10.04
N GLY A 101 -1.29 3.16 8.82
CA GLY A 101 -0.47 2.94 7.64
C GLY A 101 0.77 3.83 7.65
N LEU A 102 1.88 3.31 7.13
CA LEU A 102 3.13 4.02 6.97
C LEU A 102 3.61 3.92 5.52
N CYS A 103 3.76 5.05 4.86
CA CYS A 103 4.30 5.16 3.51
C CYS A 103 5.73 5.71 3.57
N ILE A 104 6.69 4.97 3.05
CA ILE A 104 8.12 5.32 3.16
C ILE A 104 8.77 5.32 1.79
N GLY A 105 9.51 6.39 1.45
CA GLY A 105 10.30 6.52 0.24
C GLY A 105 9.47 6.42 -1.04
N GLY A 106 9.96 5.62 -1.99
CA GLY A 106 9.38 5.47 -3.32
C GLY A 106 9.90 6.48 -4.33
N PHE A 107 9.34 6.47 -5.53
CA PHE A 107 9.71 7.38 -6.62
C PHE A 107 8.60 8.38 -6.93
N ALA A 108 8.97 9.63 -7.17
CA ALA A 108 8.13 10.67 -7.73
C ALA A 108 8.93 11.51 -8.71
N GLY A 109 8.37 11.74 -9.92
CA GLY A 109 9.06 12.49 -10.97
C GLY A 109 10.38 11.84 -11.42
N GLY A 110 10.47 10.51 -11.39
CA GLY A 110 11.66 9.76 -11.78
C GLY A 110 12.82 9.75 -10.76
N ALA A 111 12.63 10.35 -9.58
CA ALA A 111 13.64 10.39 -8.52
C ALA A 111 13.17 9.70 -7.25
N ALA A 112 14.07 8.99 -6.56
CA ALA A 112 13.83 8.44 -5.23
C ALA A 112 13.54 9.57 -4.22
N LYS A 113 12.70 9.28 -3.23
CA LYS A 113 12.26 10.23 -2.19
C LYS A 113 12.66 9.75 -0.80
N ASP A 114 12.92 10.70 0.07
CA ASP A 114 13.16 10.52 1.50
C ASP A 114 11.89 10.70 2.34
N LEU A 115 10.75 10.88 1.68
CA LEU A 115 9.47 11.20 2.30
C LEU A 115 8.90 10.03 3.11
N VAL A 116 8.42 10.34 4.29
CA VAL A 116 7.65 9.44 5.14
C VAL A 116 6.29 10.07 5.41
N GLU A 117 5.22 9.29 5.31
CA GLU A 117 3.86 9.74 5.63
C GLU A 117 3.16 8.69 6.51
N HIS A 118 2.37 9.17 7.48
CA HIS A 118 1.61 8.39 8.44
C HIS A 118 0.12 8.54 8.18
N TYR A 119 -0.59 7.42 8.08
CA TYR A 119 -2.05 7.38 7.95
C TYR A 119 -2.69 7.20 9.32
N ASN A 120 -3.74 7.98 9.61
CA ASN A 120 -4.48 7.93 10.87
C ASN A 120 -5.88 7.32 10.76
N GLY A 121 -6.20 6.68 9.62
CA GLY A 121 -7.54 6.15 9.30
C GLY A 121 -8.40 7.12 8.50
N SER A 122 -7.91 8.32 8.16
CA SER A 122 -8.63 9.26 7.29
C SER A 122 -7.72 10.16 6.47
N THR A 123 -6.55 10.53 6.99
CA THR A 123 -5.60 11.45 6.33
C THR A 123 -4.16 11.00 6.48
N TRP A 124 -3.33 11.37 5.52
CA TRP A 124 -1.88 11.23 5.58
C TRP A 124 -1.24 12.50 6.12
N THR A 125 -0.29 12.36 7.01
CA THR A 125 0.52 13.44 7.57
C THR A 125 2.00 13.16 7.38
N ALA A 126 2.79 14.20 7.07
CA ALA A 126 4.23 14.06 6.90
C ALA A 126 4.89 13.63 8.21
N GLY A 127 5.78 12.64 8.13
CA GLY A 127 6.69 12.22 9.20
C GLY A 127 8.11 12.77 9.01
N GLY A 128 9.03 12.32 9.85
CA GLY A 128 10.45 12.60 9.68
C GLY A 128 10.99 11.98 8.41
N ALA A 129 11.74 12.75 7.61
CA ALA A 129 12.36 12.25 6.38
C ALA A 129 13.41 11.17 6.65
N LEU A 130 13.63 10.29 5.68
CA LEU A 130 14.76 9.36 5.70
C LEU A 130 16.09 10.12 5.60
N PRO A 131 17.17 9.61 6.21
CA PRO A 131 18.51 10.18 6.03
C PRO A 131 18.98 10.16 4.57
N THR A 132 18.48 9.20 3.79
CA THR A 132 18.79 9.03 2.36
C THR A 132 17.51 8.73 1.60
N ALA A 133 17.37 9.30 0.40
CA ALA A 133 16.22 9.01 -0.47
C ALA A 133 16.26 7.56 -0.95
N GLU A 134 15.17 6.83 -0.72
CA GLU A 134 15.05 5.40 -1.02
C GLU A 134 13.90 5.15 -2.01
N GLY A 135 14.22 4.51 -3.13
CA GLY A 135 13.22 4.11 -4.13
C GLY A 135 12.54 2.79 -3.77
N ILE A 136 13.35 1.76 -3.58
CA ILE A 136 12.88 0.40 -3.25
C ILE A 136 13.61 -0.05 -2.00
N ALA A 137 12.88 -0.27 -0.91
CA ALA A 137 13.44 -0.82 0.32
C ALA A 137 12.48 -1.84 0.92
N ALA A 138 13.03 -2.89 1.52
CA ALA A 138 12.25 -3.80 2.34
C ALA A 138 11.91 -3.09 3.66
N ARG A 139 10.63 -3.08 4.03
CA ARG A 139 10.14 -2.39 5.22
C ARG A 139 9.23 -3.29 6.03
N TYR A 140 9.47 -3.30 7.33
CA TYR A 140 8.71 -4.08 8.29
C TYR A 140 8.58 -3.30 9.58
N GLY A 141 7.44 -3.42 10.26
CA GLY A 141 7.20 -2.78 11.55
C GLY A 141 5.87 -2.04 11.60
N THR A 142 5.60 -1.48 12.75
CA THR A 142 4.43 -0.63 12.98
C THR A 142 4.77 0.85 12.75
N GLN A 143 3.76 1.72 12.77
CA GLN A 143 3.96 3.16 12.63
C GLN A 143 4.87 3.76 13.72
N THR A 144 4.87 3.18 14.93
CA THR A 144 5.72 3.62 16.04
C THR A 144 7.08 2.93 16.09
N LEU A 145 7.22 1.78 15.42
CA LEU A 145 8.46 1.01 15.32
C LEU A 145 8.60 0.47 13.91
N SER A 146 9.25 1.23 13.04
CA SER A 146 9.55 0.81 11.68
C SER A 146 11.03 0.45 11.53
N LEU A 147 11.31 -0.73 11.00
CA LEU A 147 12.66 -1.16 10.63
C LEU A 147 12.82 -1.01 9.12
N ILE A 148 13.76 -0.18 8.70
CA ILE A 148 14.15 -0.02 7.29
C ILE A 148 15.43 -0.82 7.08
N HIS A 149 15.38 -1.76 6.13
CA HIS A 149 16.56 -2.49 5.70
C HIS A 149 17.10 -1.85 4.42
N ILE A 150 18.29 -1.31 4.53
CA ILE A 150 19.04 -0.72 3.42
C ILE A 150 20.00 -1.78 2.88
#